data_76a3968cac216a8cba601372e0bd5ebd
#
_entry.id   76a3968cac216a8cba601372e0bd5ebd
#
_cell.length_a   1.000
_cell.length_b   1.000
_cell.length_c   1.000
_cell.angle_alpha   90.00
_cell.angle_beta   90.00
_cell.angle_gamma   90.00
#
_symmetry.space_group_name_H-M   'P 1'
#
loop_
_entity.id
_entity.type
_entity.pdbx_description
1 polymer ?
#
loop_
_entity_poly.entity_id
_entity_poly.type
_entity_poly.pdbx_seq_one_letter_code
_entity_poly.pdbx_strand_id
1 'polypeptide(L)'
;YALSLVIGTLSYNPPFETQVNDSSKKNEFYGFEIELMDEICERINAKCQYKPLLFEQILAEINSGAINLGIGSINITPERSERFLFSLPYKASYHQFLIPSNSNIKKIDDLKGKTIGIHLGSPTIDYLKVYFNNNIQFKYYETFMDLLNGLTDPQVSAIVTNSDQAQYWASITPDCKLLGDSFPFGIGFGVVARLDQA
;
A
#
# COMPACT_ATOMS: atom_id res chain seq x y z
N TYR A 1 -22.63 -18.29 -18.70
CA TYR A 1 -21.17 -18.30 -18.46
C TYR A 1 -20.89 -17.55 -17.17
N ALA A 2 -20.13 -18.13 -16.25
CA ALA A 2 -19.68 -17.41 -15.06
C ALA A 2 -18.67 -16.32 -15.50
N LEU A 3 -18.80 -15.12 -14.91
CA LEU A 3 -17.85 -14.02 -15.13
C LEU A 3 -16.47 -14.48 -14.64
N SER A 4 -15.43 -14.28 -15.43
CA SER A 4 -14.03 -14.57 -15.02
C SER A 4 -13.27 -13.27 -14.90
N LEU A 5 -12.66 -13.03 -13.72
CA LEU A 5 -11.93 -11.81 -13.40
C LEU A 5 -10.50 -12.14 -12.98
N VAL A 6 -9.55 -11.37 -13.50
CA VAL A 6 -8.16 -11.37 -13.04
C VAL A 6 -7.95 -10.13 -12.17
N ILE A 7 -7.51 -10.35 -10.94
CA ILE A 7 -7.33 -9.32 -9.92
C ILE A 7 -5.83 -9.18 -9.65
N GLY A 8 -5.26 -8.02 -9.97
CA GLY A 8 -3.88 -7.69 -9.60
C GLY A 8 -3.79 -7.31 -8.14
N THR A 9 -2.81 -7.87 -7.43
CA THR A 9 -2.57 -7.59 -6.01
C THR A 9 -1.09 -7.72 -5.67
N LEU A 10 -0.68 -7.22 -4.51
CA LEU A 10 0.70 -7.31 -4.06
C LEU A 10 1.01 -8.72 -3.54
N SER A 11 2.24 -9.19 -3.76
CA SER A 11 2.67 -10.51 -3.25
C SER A 11 2.79 -10.54 -1.73
N TYR A 12 3.15 -9.40 -1.12
CA TYR A 12 3.40 -9.31 0.31
C TYR A 12 3.11 -7.90 0.84
N ASN A 13 1.97 -7.75 1.48
CA ASN A 13 1.48 -6.48 2.03
C ASN A 13 0.65 -6.71 3.31
N PRO A 14 1.18 -7.42 4.32
CA PRO A 14 0.42 -7.71 5.53
C PRO A 14 0.03 -6.42 6.30
N PRO A 15 -1.17 -6.38 6.90
CA PRO A 15 -2.13 -7.48 7.08
C PRO A 15 -3.15 -7.63 5.94
N PHE A 16 -2.97 -6.96 4.81
CA PHE A 16 -3.97 -6.89 3.74
C PHE A 16 -3.95 -8.10 2.80
N GLU A 17 -2.79 -8.41 2.23
CA GLU A 17 -2.60 -9.57 1.37
C GLU A 17 -1.21 -10.18 1.52
N THR A 18 -1.14 -11.49 1.38
CA THR A 18 0.10 -12.26 1.37
C THR A 18 -0.07 -13.47 0.48
N GLN A 19 0.85 -13.65 -0.47
CA GLN A 19 0.91 -14.84 -1.30
C GLN A 19 1.44 -16.01 -0.49
N VAL A 20 0.82 -17.19 -0.66
CA VAL A 20 1.30 -18.42 -0.03
C VAL A 20 2.65 -18.79 -0.63
N ASN A 21 3.66 -18.92 0.21
CA ASN A 21 5.02 -19.29 -0.21
C ASN A 21 5.15 -20.82 -0.37
N ASP A 22 4.37 -21.40 -1.27
CA ASP A 22 4.39 -22.80 -1.63
C ASP A 22 4.33 -22.93 -3.16
N SER A 23 5.32 -23.59 -3.74
CA SER A 23 5.43 -23.75 -5.20
C SER A 23 4.23 -24.49 -5.82
N SER A 24 3.52 -25.32 -5.05
CA SER A 24 2.29 -26.01 -5.49
C SER A 24 1.06 -25.11 -5.41
N LYS A 25 1.15 -23.94 -4.74
CA LYS A 25 0.05 -23.03 -4.41
C LYS A 25 0.31 -21.60 -4.87
N LYS A 26 1.00 -21.44 -5.98
CA LYS A 26 1.48 -20.13 -6.49
C LYS A 26 0.44 -19.02 -6.62
N ASN A 27 -0.84 -19.37 -6.72
CA ASN A 27 -1.94 -18.43 -6.88
C ASN A 27 -2.85 -18.34 -5.64
N GLU A 28 -2.42 -18.93 -4.53
CA GLU A 28 -3.16 -18.79 -3.27
C GLU A 28 -2.65 -17.57 -2.49
N PHE A 29 -3.58 -16.81 -1.97
CA PHE A 29 -3.36 -15.63 -1.16
C PHE A 29 -4.24 -15.69 0.09
N TYR A 30 -3.87 -14.94 1.10
CA TYR A 30 -4.66 -14.71 2.30
C TYR A 30 -4.48 -13.27 2.80
N GLY A 31 -5.41 -12.81 3.63
CA GLY A 31 -5.41 -11.49 4.23
C GLY A 31 -6.74 -10.77 4.03
N PHE A 32 -6.89 -9.64 4.69
CA PHE A 32 -8.15 -8.89 4.72
C PHE A 32 -8.70 -8.57 3.32
N GLU A 33 -7.86 -8.10 2.41
CA GLU A 33 -8.29 -7.70 1.07
C GLU A 33 -8.63 -8.91 0.18
N ILE A 34 -7.98 -10.04 0.42
CA ILE A 34 -8.28 -11.29 -0.28
C ILE A 34 -9.64 -11.81 0.15
N GLU A 35 -9.92 -11.89 1.46
CA GLU A 35 -11.22 -12.30 1.99
C GLU A 35 -12.35 -11.38 1.51
N LEU A 36 -12.10 -10.07 1.46
CA LEU A 36 -13.04 -9.09 0.92
C LEU A 36 -13.37 -9.37 -0.55
N MET A 37 -12.34 -9.60 -1.38
CA MET A 37 -12.53 -9.84 -2.81
C MET A 37 -13.16 -11.21 -3.06
N ASP A 38 -12.82 -12.24 -2.29
CA ASP A 38 -13.44 -13.57 -2.41
C ASP A 38 -14.94 -13.48 -2.13
N GLU A 39 -15.37 -12.76 -1.10
CA GLU A 39 -16.79 -12.52 -0.79
C GLU A 39 -17.50 -11.74 -1.92
N ILE A 40 -16.84 -10.72 -2.48
CA ILE A 40 -17.38 -9.97 -3.62
C ILE A 40 -17.56 -10.89 -4.83
N CYS A 41 -16.54 -11.68 -5.16
CA CYS A 41 -16.56 -12.60 -6.29
C CYS A 41 -17.66 -13.66 -6.15
N GLU A 42 -17.87 -14.19 -4.93
CA GLU A 42 -18.95 -15.12 -4.64
C GLU A 42 -20.33 -14.47 -4.89
N ARG A 43 -20.55 -13.27 -4.35
CA ARG A 43 -21.84 -12.55 -4.48
C ARG A 43 -22.21 -12.22 -5.90
N ILE A 44 -21.24 -11.90 -6.75
CA ILE A 44 -21.48 -11.61 -8.18
C ILE A 44 -21.39 -12.87 -9.07
N ASN A 45 -21.22 -14.05 -8.47
CA ASN A 45 -21.05 -15.32 -9.17
C ASN A 45 -19.92 -15.26 -10.23
N ALA A 46 -18.79 -14.68 -9.86
CA ALA A 46 -17.58 -14.57 -10.68
C ALA A 46 -16.52 -15.56 -10.25
N LYS A 47 -15.77 -16.09 -11.23
CA LYS A 47 -14.54 -16.83 -10.97
C LYS A 47 -13.37 -15.84 -10.95
N CYS A 48 -12.82 -15.59 -9.78
CA CYS A 48 -11.69 -14.67 -9.59
C CYS A 48 -10.35 -15.40 -9.50
N GLN A 49 -9.31 -14.79 -10.07
CA GLN A 49 -7.95 -15.27 -10.01
C GLN A 49 -7.04 -14.10 -9.62
N TYR A 50 -6.14 -14.32 -8.65
CA TYR A 50 -5.19 -13.31 -8.21
C TYR A 50 -3.90 -13.38 -9.02
N LYS A 51 -3.36 -12.21 -9.40
CA LYS A 51 -2.08 -12.05 -10.07
C LYS A 51 -1.16 -11.21 -9.21
N PRO A 52 -0.02 -11.76 -8.74
CA PRO A 52 0.97 -11.01 -7.97
C PRO A 52 1.67 -9.99 -8.86
N LEU A 53 1.69 -8.73 -8.43
CA LEU A 53 2.28 -7.61 -9.16
C LEU A 53 2.98 -6.64 -8.17
N LEU A 54 3.87 -5.81 -8.67
CA LEU A 54 4.31 -4.62 -7.96
C LEU A 54 3.23 -3.54 -8.06
N PHE A 55 3.22 -2.60 -7.12
CA PHE A 55 2.19 -1.56 -7.06
C PHE A 55 2.04 -0.79 -8.38
N GLU A 56 3.15 -0.33 -8.96
CA GLU A 56 3.16 0.38 -10.24
C GLU A 56 2.63 -0.49 -11.41
N GLN A 57 2.87 -1.80 -11.35
CA GLN A 57 2.39 -2.73 -12.36
C GLN A 57 0.87 -2.91 -12.29
N ILE A 58 0.26 -2.85 -11.10
CA ILE A 58 -1.21 -2.96 -10.96
C ILE A 58 -1.89 -1.88 -11.79
N LEU A 59 -1.51 -0.61 -11.62
CA LEU A 59 -2.11 0.51 -12.36
C LEU A 59 -1.82 0.44 -13.86
N ALA A 60 -0.60 0.04 -14.24
CA ALA A 60 -0.22 -0.13 -15.64
C ALA A 60 -1.03 -1.26 -16.32
N GLU A 61 -1.21 -2.40 -15.65
CA GLU A 61 -1.95 -3.53 -16.19
C GLU A 61 -3.48 -3.31 -16.21
N ILE A 62 -4.04 -2.53 -15.28
CA ILE A 62 -5.41 -2.02 -15.37
C ILE A 62 -5.58 -1.19 -16.64
N ASN A 63 -4.68 -0.23 -16.86
CA ASN A 63 -4.75 0.66 -18.01
C ASN A 63 -4.64 -0.09 -19.36
N SER A 64 -3.78 -1.10 -19.44
CA SER A 64 -3.63 -1.94 -20.64
C SER A 64 -4.75 -2.97 -20.83
N GLY A 65 -5.57 -3.22 -19.79
CA GLY A 65 -6.59 -4.27 -19.80
C GLY A 65 -6.04 -5.69 -19.59
N ALA A 66 -4.78 -5.82 -19.15
CA ALA A 66 -4.17 -7.11 -18.85
C ALA A 66 -4.75 -7.76 -17.58
N ILE A 67 -5.30 -6.95 -16.67
CA ILE A 67 -6.10 -7.37 -15.51
C ILE A 67 -7.42 -6.59 -15.49
N ASN A 68 -8.43 -7.16 -14.83
CA ASN A 68 -9.75 -6.54 -14.74
C ASN A 68 -9.87 -5.58 -13.57
N LEU A 69 -9.35 -5.98 -12.41
CA LEU A 69 -9.41 -5.25 -11.15
C LEU A 69 -8.05 -5.21 -10.48
N GLY A 70 -7.84 -4.21 -9.63
CA GLY A 70 -6.68 -4.12 -8.75
C GLY A 70 -7.10 -3.87 -7.31
N ILE A 71 -6.44 -4.54 -6.38
CA ILE A 71 -6.56 -4.32 -4.93
C ILE A 71 -5.19 -4.42 -4.30
N GLY A 72 -4.91 -3.64 -3.25
CA GLY A 72 -3.60 -3.58 -2.60
C GLY A 72 -3.42 -2.28 -1.84
N SER A 73 -4.34 -1.98 -0.93
CA SER A 73 -4.35 -0.73 -0.14
C SER A 73 -4.24 0.52 -1.03
N ILE A 74 -4.95 0.51 -2.17
CA ILE A 74 -4.82 1.57 -3.18
C ILE A 74 -5.62 2.79 -2.73
N ASN A 75 -4.93 3.86 -2.40
CA ASN A 75 -5.57 5.12 -2.03
C ASN A 75 -6.34 5.72 -3.21
N ILE A 76 -7.61 6.04 -2.96
CA ILE A 76 -8.45 6.83 -3.85
C ILE A 76 -7.99 8.29 -3.73
N THR A 77 -7.46 8.86 -4.81
CA THR A 77 -7.06 10.25 -4.89
C THR A 77 -7.73 10.93 -6.08
N PRO A 78 -7.94 12.25 -6.07
CA PRO A 78 -8.50 12.98 -7.22
C PRO A 78 -7.74 12.69 -8.51
N GLU A 79 -6.40 12.75 -8.48
CA GLU A 79 -5.55 12.47 -9.63
C GLU A 79 -5.76 11.07 -10.21
N ARG A 80 -5.85 10.04 -9.34
CA ARG A 80 -6.09 8.66 -9.78
C ARG A 80 -7.50 8.49 -10.32
N SER A 81 -8.49 9.17 -9.74
CA SER A 81 -9.88 9.11 -10.17
C SER A 81 -10.14 9.76 -11.53
N GLU A 82 -9.24 10.59 -12.02
CA GLU A 82 -9.28 11.11 -13.40
C GLU A 82 -8.88 10.05 -14.44
N ARG A 83 -8.13 9.02 -14.03
CA ARG A 83 -7.54 8.02 -14.92
C ARG A 83 -8.12 6.62 -14.75
N PHE A 84 -8.71 6.34 -13.59
CA PHE A 84 -9.21 5.04 -13.20
C PHE A 84 -10.59 5.14 -12.57
N LEU A 85 -11.36 4.07 -12.69
CA LEU A 85 -12.59 3.88 -11.95
C LEU A 85 -12.26 3.25 -10.59
N PHE A 86 -12.81 3.80 -9.52
CA PHE A 86 -12.69 3.25 -8.17
C PHE A 86 -14.04 2.81 -7.63
N SER A 87 -14.03 1.77 -6.81
CA SER A 87 -15.15 1.46 -5.93
C SER A 87 -15.37 2.57 -4.90
N LEU A 88 -16.47 2.51 -4.17
CA LEU A 88 -16.56 3.21 -2.89
C LEU A 88 -15.41 2.74 -1.98
N PRO A 89 -14.92 3.58 -1.06
CA PRO A 89 -13.87 3.16 -0.16
C PRO A 89 -14.35 2.05 0.76
N TYR A 90 -13.61 0.94 0.83
CA TYR A 90 -13.90 -0.16 1.74
C TYR A 90 -13.24 0.01 3.11
N LYS A 91 -12.26 0.91 3.21
CA LYS A 91 -11.53 1.22 4.45
C LYS A 91 -11.00 2.64 4.41
N ALA A 92 -11.07 3.34 5.54
CA ALA A 92 -10.41 4.64 5.70
C ALA A 92 -8.89 4.48 5.63
N SER A 93 -8.21 5.43 4.97
CA SER A 93 -6.77 5.42 4.83
C SER A 93 -6.12 6.41 5.79
N TYR A 94 -5.16 5.90 6.56
CA TYR A 94 -4.28 6.68 7.42
C TYR A 94 -2.83 6.29 7.14
N HIS A 95 -1.92 7.24 7.28
CA HIS A 95 -0.50 6.99 7.22
C HIS A 95 0.16 7.22 8.58
N GLN A 96 1.27 6.57 8.82
CA GLN A 96 2.04 6.69 10.05
C GLN A 96 3.52 6.44 9.80
N PHE A 97 4.37 7.09 10.61
CA PHE A 97 5.80 6.87 10.54
C PHE A 97 6.24 5.72 11.44
N LEU A 98 7.22 4.97 10.95
CA LEU A 98 8.04 4.03 11.72
C LEU A 98 9.47 4.55 11.78
N ILE A 99 10.10 4.41 12.94
CA ILE A 99 11.50 4.72 13.18
C ILE A 99 12.21 3.52 13.83
N PRO A 100 13.54 3.40 13.71
CA PRO A 100 14.27 2.40 14.46
C PRO A 100 14.03 2.53 15.96
N SER A 101 13.94 1.41 16.67
CA SER A 101 13.66 1.40 18.12
C SER A 101 14.67 2.20 18.92
N ASN A 102 15.95 2.22 18.48
CA ASN A 102 17.04 2.95 19.11
C ASN A 102 17.12 4.44 18.67
N SER A 103 16.19 4.90 17.83
CA SER A 103 16.17 6.29 17.36
C SER A 103 15.86 7.27 18.49
N ASN A 104 16.57 8.40 18.49
CA ASN A 104 16.34 9.53 19.40
C ASN A 104 15.26 10.51 18.93
N ILE A 105 14.66 10.29 17.77
CA ILE A 105 13.58 11.11 17.22
C ILE A 105 12.36 10.95 18.13
N LYS A 106 11.75 12.07 18.55
CA LYS A 106 10.64 12.11 19.52
C LYS A 106 9.31 12.50 18.89
N LYS A 107 9.31 13.31 17.85
CA LYS A 107 8.14 13.86 17.18
C LYS A 107 8.36 13.99 15.69
N ILE A 108 7.29 14.10 14.92
CA ILE A 108 7.32 14.19 13.45
C ILE A 108 8.16 15.40 12.98
N ASP A 109 8.09 16.52 13.67
CA ASP A 109 8.87 17.71 13.33
C ASP A 109 10.40 17.51 13.38
N ASP A 110 10.88 16.54 14.17
CA ASP A 110 12.31 16.19 14.23
C ASP A 110 12.81 15.53 12.93
N LEU A 111 11.89 15.16 12.02
CA LEU A 111 12.22 14.64 10.69
C LEU A 111 12.60 15.73 9.68
N LYS A 112 12.40 17.00 10.01
CA LYS A 112 12.76 18.11 9.13
C LYS A 112 14.25 18.07 8.76
N GLY A 113 14.54 18.17 7.47
CA GLY A 113 15.89 18.08 6.92
C GLY A 113 16.47 16.66 6.85
N LYS A 114 15.68 15.63 7.17
CA LYS A 114 16.10 14.23 7.16
C LYS A 114 15.60 13.49 5.93
N THR A 115 16.11 12.27 5.74
CA THR A 115 15.65 11.36 4.69
C THR A 115 14.59 10.42 5.22
N ILE A 116 13.46 10.34 4.52
CA ILE A 116 12.36 9.42 4.79
C ILE A 116 12.31 8.37 3.68
N GLY A 117 12.26 7.10 4.07
CA GLY A 117 11.91 6.02 3.16
C GLY A 117 10.42 6.01 2.85
N ILE A 118 10.09 5.84 1.58
CA ILE A 118 8.72 5.84 1.10
C ILE A 118 8.57 4.89 -0.09
N HIS A 119 7.39 4.31 -0.24
CA HIS A 119 7.09 3.47 -1.39
C HIS A 119 7.07 4.29 -2.68
N LEU A 120 7.68 3.76 -3.75
CA LEU A 120 7.67 4.39 -5.07
C LEU A 120 6.23 4.59 -5.54
N GLY A 121 5.93 5.76 -6.12
CA GLY A 121 4.57 6.11 -6.56
C GLY A 121 3.58 6.43 -5.43
N SER A 122 4.04 6.51 -4.18
CA SER A 122 3.17 6.90 -3.07
C SER A 122 2.69 8.35 -3.23
N PRO A 123 1.38 8.60 -3.20
CA PRO A 123 0.85 9.95 -3.28
C PRO A 123 1.12 10.78 -2.01
N THR A 124 1.62 10.17 -0.94
CA THR A 124 1.99 10.85 0.31
C THR A 124 3.20 11.79 0.14
N ILE A 125 3.99 11.60 -0.91
CA ILE A 125 5.20 12.39 -1.18
C ILE A 125 4.88 13.88 -1.21
N ASP A 126 3.87 14.28 -1.97
CA ASP A 126 3.53 15.69 -2.13
C ASP A 126 2.94 16.29 -0.84
N TYR A 127 2.14 15.51 -0.11
CA TYR A 127 1.67 15.91 1.22
C TYR A 127 2.85 16.19 2.16
N LEU A 128 3.84 15.32 2.22
CA LEU A 128 5.00 15.48 3.10
C LEU A 128 5.92 16.62 2.66
N LYS A 129 6.07 16.86 1.36
CA LYS A 129 6.79 18.04 0.86
C LYS A 129 6.15 19.33 1.37
N VAL A 130 4.83 19.44 1.29
CA VAL A 130 4.09 20.59 1.82
C VAL A 130 4.24 20.70 3.33
N TYR A 131 4.02 19.60 4.07
CA TYR A 131 4.11 19.59 5.53
C TYR A 131 5.49 20.05 6.04
N PHE A 132 6.57 19.63 5.40
CA PHE A 132 7.94 19.99 5.78
C PHE A 132 8.50 21.22 5.04
N ASN A 133 7.67 21.98 4.30
CA ASN A 133 8.09 23.10 3.47
C ASN A 133 9.25 22.75 2.51
N ASN A 134 9.19 21.62 1.86
CA ASN A 134 10.23 21.03 1.01
C ASN A 134 11.59 20.75 1.72
N ASN A 135 11.64 20.86 3.05
CA ASN A 135 12.84 20.56 3.80
C ASN A 135 12.84 19.11 4.28
N ILE A 136 12.82 18.19 3.33
CA ILE A 136 12.85 16.75 3.52
C ILE A 136 13.42 16.06 2.28
N GLN A 137 14.04 14.90 2.45
CA GLN A 137 14.53 14.06 1.36
C GLN A 137 13.81 12.73 1.38
N PHE A 138 13.69 12.08 0.21
CA PHE A 138 13.05 10.78 0.09
C PHE A 138 14.01 9.75 -0.48
N LYS A 139 13.95 8.55 0.08
CA LYS A 139 14.51 7.33 -0.51
C LYS A 139 13.36 6.42 -0.92
N TYR A 140 13.32 6.03 -2.20
CA TYR A 140 12.21 5.30 -2.78
C TYR A 140 12.46 3.81 -2.77
N TYR A 141 11.42 3.04 -2.49
CA TYR A 141 11.46 1.58 -2.45
C TYR A 141 10.29 1.00 -3.26
N GLU A 142 10.55 -0.07 -4.01
CA GLU A 142 9.55 -0.70 -4.89
C GLU A 142 8.68 -1.70 -4.14
N THR A 143 9.21 -2.35 -3.10
CA THR A 143 8.47 -3.30 -2.30
C THR A 143 8.34 -2.82 -0.85
N PHE A 144 7.31 -3.32 -0.16
CA PHE A 144 7.14 -3.00 1.26
C PHE A 144 8.29 -3.57 2.11
N MET A 145 8.79 -4.76 1.78
CA MET A 145 9.91 -5.36 2.53
C MET A 145 11.20 -4.55 2.37
N ASP A 146 11.48 -4.04 1.17
CA ASP A 146 12.63 -3.14 0.96
C ASP A 146 12.46 -1.84 1.74
N LEU A 147 11.24 -1.29 1.77
CA LEU A 147 10.91 -0.11 2.57
C LEU A 147 11.15 -0.37 4.07
N LEU A 148 10.66 -1.48 4.61
CA LEU A 148 10.84 -1.86 6.00
C LEU A 148 12.33 -2.06 6.32
N ASN A 149 13.06 -2.76 5.45
CA ASN A 149 14.50 -2.95 5.57
C ASN A 149 15.27 -1.61 5.49
N GLY A 150 14.69 -0.60 4.85
CA GLY A 150 15.21 0.75 4.81
C GLY A 150 15.45 1.35 6.20
N LEU A 151 14.75 0.89 7.24
CA LEU A 151 15.00 1.31 8.63
C LEU A 151 16.39 0.90 9.17
N THR A 152 17.05 -0.07 8.53
CA THR A 152 18.42 -0.48 8.88
C THR A 152 19.48 0.39 8.20
N ASP A 153 19.09 1.21 7.22
CA ASP A 153 19.98 2.14 6.54
C ASP A 153 20.21 3.38 7.41
N PRO A 154 21.47 3.67 7.82
CA PRO A 154 21.75 4.84 8.66
C PRO A 154 21.43 6.18 7.99
N GLN A 155 21.24 6.21 6.68
CA GLN A 155 20.82 7.42 5.95
C GLN A 155 19.31 7.67 6.04
N VAL A 156 18.51 6.66 6.39
CA VAL A 156 17.05 6.75 6.51
C VAL A 156 16.67 6.94 7.97
N SER A 157 16.05 8.05 8.28
CA SER A 157 15.67 8.41 9.64
C SER A 157 14.32 7.85 10.07
N ALA A 158 13.43 7.66 9.11
CA ALA A 158 12.09 7.08 9.28
C ALA A 158 11.61 6.48 7.97
N ILE A 159 10.62 5.63 8.03
CA ILE A 159 9.79 5.27 6.86
C ILE A 159 8.36 5.71 7.13
N VAL A 160 7.59 5.94 6.06
CA VAL A 160 6.17 6.21 6.13
C VAL A 160 5.41 5.20 5.29
N THR A 161 4.34 4.66 5.87
CA THR A 161 3.45 3.70 5.22
C THR A 161 2.03 3.87 5.76
N ASN A 162 1.07 3.06 5.29
CA ASN A 162 -0.25 3.10 5.89
C ASN A 162 -0.20 2.65 7.37
N SER A 163 -1.12 3.18 8.17
CA SER A 163 -1.10 3.00 9.62
C SER A 163 -1.30 1.54 10.05
N ASP A 164 -2.05 0.76 9.29
CA ASP A 164 -2.27 -0.65 9.61
C ASP A 164 -0.98 -1.45 9.47
N GLN A 165 -0.21 -1.21 8.41
CA GLN A 165 1.12 -1.81 8.24
C GLN A 165 2.09 -1.34 9.32
N ALA A 166 2.11 -0.02 9.60
CA ALA A 166 3.00 0.54 10.61
C ALA A 166 2.72 -0.09 12.00
N GLN A 167 1.46 -0.18 12.40
CA GLN A 167 1.04 -0.78 13.67
C GLN A 167 1.32 -2.28 13.71
N TYR A 168 1.03 -3.00 12.63
CA TYR A 168 1.33 -4.43 12.53
C TYR A 168 2.81 -4.69 12.79
N TRP A 169 3.70 -4.02 12.06
CA TRP A 169 5.14 -4.25 12.18
C TRP A 169 5.72 -3.78 13.51
N ALA A 170 5.27 -2.64 14.04
CA ALA A 170 5.66 -2.20 15.38
C ALA A 170 5.22 -3.16 16.48
N SER A 171 4.17 -3.96 16.24
CA SER A 171 3.67 -4.94 17.22
C SER A 171 4.42 -6.27 17.20
N ILE A 172 4.98 -6.66 16.06
CA ILE A 172 5.60 -7.98 15.88
C ILE A 172 7.13 -7.98 15.83
N THR A 173 7.76 -6.81 15.69
CA THR A 173 9.23 -6.69 15.71
C THR A 173 9.70 -5.67 16.73
N PRO A 174 10.74 -6.00 17.52
CA PRO A 174 11.33 -5.04 18.46
C PRO A 174 12.22 -3.99 17.77
N ASP A 175 12.50 -4.14 16.48
CA ASP A 175 13.49 -3.32 15.77
C ASP A 175 12.95 -1.96 15.36
N CYS A 176 11.65 -1.77 15.39
CA CYS A 176 11.02 -0.49 15.06
C CYS A 176 9.91 -0.10 16.04
N LYS A 177 9.58 1.17 16.02
CA LYS A 177 8.49 1.77 16.80
C LYS A 177 7.76 2.85 16.00
N LEU A 178 6.52 3.10 16.38
CA LEU A 178 5.72 4.19 15.80
C LEU A 178 6.30 5.55 16.21
N LEU A 179 6.20 6.53 15.31
CA LEU A 179 6.51 7.93 15.59
C LEU A 179 5.27 8.79 15.33
N GLY A 180 4.80 9.44 16.40
CA GLY A 180 3.62 10.31 16.34
C GLY A 180 2.31 9.57 16.08
N ASP A 181 1.25 10.33 15.94
CA ASP A 181 -0.07 9.80 15.59
C ASP A 181 -0.18 9.51 14.09
N SER A 182 -1.11 8.63 13.73
CA SER A 182 -1.49 8.46 12.34
C SER A 182 -2.23 9.69 11.82
N PHE A 183 -2.07 10.00 10.55
CA PHE A 183 -2.74 11.11 9.89
C PHE A 183 -3.57 10.63 8.71
N PRO A 184 -4.77 11.23 8.46
CA PRO A 184 -5.63 10.81 7.37
C PRO A 184 -5.00 11.12 6.02
N PHE A 185 -5.20 10.23 5.05
CA PHE A 185 -4.69 10.42 3.71
C PHE A 185 -5.66 9.91 2.65
N GLY A 186 -6.00 10.77 1.66
CA GLY A 186 -6.95 10.42 0.62
C GLY A 186 -8.38 10.23 1.13
N ILE A 187 -9.20 9.59 0.29
CA ILE A 187 -10.61 9.28 0.61
C ILE A 187 -10.74 7.94 1.33
N GLY A 188 -9.79 7.06 1.12
CA GLY A 188 -9.75 5.69 1.62
C GLY A 188 -9.15 4.74 0.60
N PHE A 189 -9.16 3.44 0.89
CA PHE A 189 -8.74 2.40 -0.03
C PHE A 189 -9.90 1.95 -0.90
N GLY A 190 -9.65 1.78 -2.20
CA GLY A 190 -10.65 1.31 -3.16
C GLY A 190 -10.12 0.22 -4.08
N VAL A 191 -11.05 -0.58 -4.61
CA VAL A 191 -10.77 -1.47 -5.73
C VAL A 191 -10.73 -0.62 -6.99
N VAL A 192 -9.72 -0.82 -7.82
CA VAL A 192 -9.50 -0.05 -9.05
C VAL A 192 -9.83 -0.87 -10.30
N ALA A 193 -10.44 -0.22 -11.27
CA ALA A 193 -10.73 -0.77 -12.59
C ALA A 193 -10.36 0.24 -13.68
N ARG A 194 -10.40 -0.19 -14.94
CA ARG A 194 -10.23 0.71 -16.07
C ARG A 194 -11.46 1.63 -16.21
N LEU A 195 -11.24 2.89 -16.58
CA LEU A 195 -12.28 3.93 -16.59
C LEU A 195 -13.45 3.62 -17.54
N ASP A 196 -13.22 2.90 -18.62
CA ASP A 196 -14.24 2.53 -19.59
C ASP A 196 -15.06 1.27 -19.22
N GLN A 197 -14.87 0.74 -18.02
CA GLN A 197 -15.62 -0.40 -17.46
C GLN A 197 -16.72 0.03 -16.47
N ALA A 198 -17.13 1.31 -16.51
CA ALA A 198 -18.17 1.86 -15.68
C ALA A 198 -19.59 1.37 -16.11
#